data_2b7533ce0211b2e2e21692e582eb293e
#
_entry.id   2b7533ce0211b2e2e21692e582eb293e
#
_cell.length_a   1.000
_cell.length_b   1.000
_cell.length_c   1.000
_cell.angle_alpha   90.00
_cell.angle_beta   90.00
_cell.angle_gamma   90.00
#
_symmetry.space_group_name_H-M   'P 1'
#
loop_
_entity.id
_entity.type
_entity.pdbx_description
1 polymer ?
#
loop_
_entity_poly.entity_id
_entity_poly.type
_entity_poly.pdbx_seq_one_letter_code
_entity_poly.pdbx_strand_id
1 'polypeptide(L)'
;AIQAWRKQLAFVPETFGDAIPPREPTAAPLSYGHLVCLGCPLLYPEDAEPNVSPAVSSLDDAIALLHDARGMDFSKTAIWKHYAAMSDTIRAAFPQAPKFAGLGMEGPLTSAALLRGQDFYLDLLDEPEKCAEYLSLMTGSIVEYLKQTRRVNGQPEYSAGGVGLCDDLASMVPPSMWDTHVVPFWRQYYRSLTSSKNWSVHCEALYPAHLPYLRKAGIIRYQPSVSPRLTLENVRANTDIPFDWLLYAYRITDMTDAEIAAWQDETLAAGVTSLRTQFGRFAIEAGKLDRISAWVSAAERYRVSD
;
A
#
# COMPACT_ATOMS: atom_id res chain seq x y z
N ALA A 1 -16.48 14.54 8.91
CA ALA A 1 -16.51 13.31 8.11
C ALA A 1 -17.87 13.10 7.43
N ILE A 2 -19.01 13.02 8.17
CA ILE A 2 -20.36 12.72 7.62
C ILE A 2 -20.77 13.71 6.53
N GLN A 3 -20.60 15.02 6.75
CA GLN A 3 -20.94 16.02 5.73
C GLN A 3 -20.06 15.91 4.47
N ALA A 4 -18.79 15.59 4.63
CA ALA A 4 -17.89 15.36 3.49
C ALA A 4 -18.36 14.16 2.66
N TRP A 5 -18.73 13.05 3.30
CA TRP A 5 -19.27 11.89 2.62
C TRP A 5 -20.58 12.19 1.89
N ARG A 6 -21.51 12.93 2.51
CA ARG A 6 -22.75 13.35 1.84
C ARG A 6 -22.47 14.17 0.57
N LYS A 7 -21.52 15.11 0.63
CA LYS A 7 -21.09 15.89 -0.53
C LYS A 7 -20.48 15.00 -1.61
N GLN A 8 -19.59 14.06 -1.25
CA GLN A 8 -18.97 13.17 -2.21
C GLN A 8 -19.96 12.22 -2.88
N LEU A 9 -20.89 11.65 -2.12
CA LEU A 9 -21.94 10.76 -2.64
C LEU A 9 -22.90 11.46 -3.61
N ALA A 10 -23.11 12.77 -3.46
CA ALA A 10 -23.87 13.57 -4.44
C ALA A 10 -23.00 13.94 -5.65
N PHE A 11 -21.80 14.44 -5.39
CA PHE A 11 -20.90 14.99 -6.42
C PHE A 11 -20.46 13.94 -7.46
N VAL A 12 -20.12 12.71 -7.05
CA VAL A 12 -19.57 11.70 -7.97
C VAL A 12 -20.58 11.30 -9.05
N PRO A 13 -21.83 10.90 -8.73
CA PRO A 13 -22.84 10.59 -9.75
C PRO A 13 -23.23 11.79 -10.60
N GLU A 14 -23.33 13.00 -10.00
CA GLU A 14 -23.66 14.22 -10.73
C GLU A 14 -22.59 14.58 -11.76
N THR A 15 -21.30 14.32 -11.44
CA THR A 15 -20.16 14.69 -12.30
C THR A 15 -19.81 13.62 -13.32
N PHE A 16 -19.86 12.34 -12.94
CA PHE A 16 -19.33 11.23 -13.73
C PHE A 16 -20.39 10.20 -14.14
N GLY A 17 -21.66 10.36 -13.74
CA GLY A 17 -22.71 9.38 -13.99
C GLY A 17 -22.32 7.99 -13.45
N ASP A 18 -22.60 6.96 -14.24
CA ASP A 18 -22.29 5.56 -13.89
C ASP A 18 -20.83 5.15 -14.23
N ALA A 19 -20.05 6.04 -14.85
CA ALA A 19 -18.68 5.75 -15.26
C ALA A 19 -17.74 5.53 -14.06
N ILE A 20 -18.02 6.19 -12.94
CA ILE A 20 -17.25 6.07 -11.70
C ILE A 20 -18.22 5.85 -10.53
N PRO A 21 -18.24 4.65 -9.95
CA PRO A 21 -19.08 4.40 -8.77
C PRO A 21 -18.55 5.19 -7.57
N PRO A 22 -19.46 5.80 -6.77
CA PRO A 22 -19.04 6.47 -5.54
C PRO A 22 -18.45 5.47 -4.55
N ARG A 23 -17.41 5.89 -3.83
CA ARG A 23 -16.83 5.08 -2.75
C ARG A 23 -17.80 4.95 -1.59
N GLU A 24 -17.79 3.81 -0.94
CA GLU A 24 -18.53 3.61 0.30
C GLU A 24 -17.97 4.49 1.44
N PRO A 25 -18.83 5.09 2.27
CA PRO A 25 -18.40 5.89 3.41
C PRO A 25 -17.59 5.06 4.41
N THR A 26 -16.37 5.47 4.66
CA THR A 26 -15.45 4.81 5.62
C THR A 26 -14.74 5.84 6.47
N ALA A 27 -14.16 5.41 7.59
CA ALA A 27 -13.13 6.21 8.27
C ALA A 27 -11.94 6.45 7.34
N ALA A 28 -11.28 7.60 7.46
CA ALA A 28 -10.09 7.88 6.68
C ALA A 28 -9.05 6.76 6.92
N PRO A 29 -8.38 6.25 5.88
CA PRO A 29 -7.39 5.20 6.05
C PRO A 29 -6.22 5.70 6.91
N LEU A 30 -5.63 4.81 7.70
CA LEU A 30 -4.41 5.04 8.46
C LEU A 30 -3.42 3.94 8.10
N SER A 31 -2.50 4.23 7.18
CA SER A 31 -1.53 3.27 6.64
C SER A 31 -0.60 2.70 7.72
N TYR A 32 -0.27 3.49 8.73
CA TYR A 32 0.67 3.11 9.79
C TYR A 32 0.00 2.60 11.08
N GLY A 33 -1.25 2.14 10.99
CA GLY A 33 -2.03 1.75 12.16
C GLY A 33 -1.40 0.66 13.01
N HIS A 34 -0.75 -0.34 12.40
CA HIS A 34 0.01 -1.36 13.12
C HIS A 34 1.14 -0.73 13.97
N LEU A 35 1.92 0.18 13.39
CA LEU A 35 3.01 0.87 14.10
C LEU A 35 2.50 1.76 15.23
N VAL A 36 1.36 2.45 15.03
CA VAL A 36 0.74 3.23 16.11
C VAL A 36 0.26 2.32 17.25
N CYS A 37 -0.22 1.13 16.95
CA CYS A 37 -0.54 0.13 17.96
C CYS A 37 0.70 -0.32 18.76
N LEU A 38 1.88 -0.35 18.12
CA LEU A 38 3.17 -0.65 18.76
C LEU A 38 3.78 0.54 19.52
N GLY A 39 3.14 1.71 19.48
CA GLY A 39 3.57 2.88 20.24
C GLY A 39 4.27 3.97 19.43
N CYS A 40 4.37 3.85 18.10
CA CYS A 40 4.86 4.95 17.27
C CYS A 40 3.94 6.17 17.38
N PRO A 41 4.46 7.36 17.73
CA PRO A 41 3.66 8.57 17.77
C PRO A 41 3.12 8.91 16.38
N LEU A 42 1.80 9.16 16.30
CA LEU A 42 1.12 9.56 15.07
C LEU A 42 1.26 11.07 14.87
N LEU A 43 1.70 11.47 13.68
CA LEU A 43 1.89 12.84 13.27
C LEU A 43 0.86 13.24 12.22
N TYR A 44 0.38 14.47 12.29
CA TYR A 44 -0.54 15.07 11.32
C TYR A 44 0.09 16.34 10.74
N PRO A 45 0.97 16.23 9.73
CA PRO A 45 1.50 17.39 9.04
C PRO A 45 0.37 18.19 8.38
N GLU A 46 0.51 19.51 8.28
CA GLU A 46 -0.55 20.39 7.74
C GLU A 46 -0.85 20.11 6.26
N ASP A 47 0.19 19.85 5.46
CA ASP A 47 0.09 19.66 4.01
C ASP A 47 0.52 18.28 3.52
N ALA A 48 0.50 17.27 4.39
CA ALA A 48 0.86 15.90 4.03
C ALA A 48 -0.06 14.86 4.69
N GLU A 49 0.05 13.62 4.23
CA GLU A 49 -0.65 12.50 4.84
C GLU A 49 -0.16 12.24 6.27
N PRO A 50 -1.02 11.66 7.14
CA PRO A 50 -0.60 11.23 8.46
C PRO A 50 0.64 10.34 8.38
N ASN A 51 1.61 10.55 9.28
CA ASN A 51 2.86 9.80 9.35
C ASN A 51 3.15 9.41 10.79
N VAL A 52 4.22 8.66 11.03
CA VAL A 52 4.66 8.26 12.36
C VAL A 52 6.10 8.70 12.61
N SER A 53 6.43 8.96 13.87
CA SER A 53 7.82 9.08 14.29
C SER A 53 8.30 7.78 14.94
N PRO A 54 9.63 7.52 14.96
CA PRO A 54 10.19 6.34 15.59
C PRO A 54 9.77 6.19 17.05
N ALA A 55 9.54 4.95 17.48
CA ALA A 55 9.20 4.63 18.85
C ALA A 55 10.44 4.32 19.71
N VAL A 56 11.55 3.99 19.08
CA VAL A 56 12.79 3.55 19.73
C VAL A 56 14.02 4.19 19.09
N SER A 57 15.12 4.25 19.84
CA SER A 57 16.36 4.88 19.39
C SER A 57 17.51 3.91 19.13
N SER A 58 17.35 2.62 19.43
CA SER A 58 18.35 1.58 19.17
C SER A 58 17.72 0.32 18.59
N LEU A 59 18.55 -0.52 17.95
CA LEU A 59 18.14 -1.81 17.42
C LEU A 59 17.75 -2.78 18.57
N ASP A 60 18.45 -2.72 19.71
CA ASP A 60 18.12 -3.53 20.89
C ASP A 60 16.74 -3.18 21.45
N ASP A 61 16.42 -1.88 21.56
CA ASP A 61 15.11 -1.43 22.01
C ASP A 61 14.00 -1.86 21.04
N ALA A 62 14.27 -1.84 19.72
CA ALA A 62 13.34 -2.29 18.71
C ALA A 62 13.02 -3.78 18.83
N ILE A 63 14.05 -4.60 19.04
CA ILE A 63 13.92 -6.05 19.26
C ILE A 63 13.16 -6.30 20.58
N ALA A 64 13.53 -5.64 21.65
CA ALA A 64 12.88 -5.77 22.96
C ALA A 64 11.39 -5.41 22.87
N LEU A 65 11.04 -4.28 22.24
CA LEU A 65 9.65 -3.86 22.03
C LEU A 65 8.84 -4.93 21.30
N LEU A 66 9.39 -5.53 20.25
CA LEU A 66 8.68 -6.57 19.49
C LEU A 66 8.56 -7.89 20.27
N HIS A 67 9.51 -8.21 21.14
CA HIS A 67 9.36 -9.33 22.07
C HIS A 67 8.25 -9.09 23.09
N ASP A 68 8.16 -7.90 23.66
CA ASP A 68 7.14 -7.52 24.63
C ASP A 68 5.73 -7.44 23.99
N ALA A 69 5.66 -7.08 22.70
CA ALA A 69 4.42 -7.05 21.94
C ALA A 69 3.91 -8.41 21.48
N ARG A 70 4.62 -9.51 21.75
CA ARG A 70 4.15 -10.86 21.39
C ARG A 70 2.84 -11.21 22.09
N GLY A 71 1.85 -11.62 21.29
CA GLY A 71 0.52 -11.94 21.81
C GLY A 71 -0.34 -10.74 22.17
N MET A 72 0.10 -9.54 21.82
CA MET A 72 -0.66 -8.31 22.01
C MET A 72 -2.01 -8.39 21.30
N ASP A 73 -3.06 -7.98 21.99
CA ASP A 73 -4.38 -7.79 21.40
C ASP A 73 -4.48 -6.36 20.85
N PHE A 74 -4.21 -6.20 19.57
CA PHE A 74 -4.22 -4.91 18.87
C PHE A 74 -5.60 -4.22 18.94
N SER A 75 -6.68 -4.99 19.03
CA SER A 75 -8.04 -4.45 19.15
C SER A 75 -8.30 -3.69 20.46
N LYS A 76 -7.47 -3.89 21.46
CA LYS A 76 -7.54 -3.19 22.76
C LYS A 76 -6.81 -1.87 22.79
N THR A 77 -6.01 -1.54 21.78
CA THR A 77 -5.29 -0.27 21.70
C THR A 77 -6.24 0.92 21.56
N ALA A 78 -5.81 2.08 22.03
CA ALA A 78 -6.62 3.30 21.96
C ALA A 78 -6.94 3.69 20.52
N ILE A 79 -5.96 3.58 19.62
CA ILE A 79 -6.14 3.93 18.20
C ILE A 79 -7.15 3.00 17.51
N TRP A 80 -7.09 1.70 17.76
CA TRP A 80 -8.06 0.75 17.21
C TRP A 80 -9.48 1.08 17.65
N LYS A 81 -9.68 1.28 18.97
CA LYS A 81 -10.98 1.65 19.56
C LYS A 81 -11.52 2.96 19.00
N HIS A 82 -10.64 3.95 18.81
CA HIS A 82 -11.02 5.25 18.22
C HIS A 82 -11.58 5.08 16.81
N TYR A 83 -10.88 4.32 15.96
CA TYR A 83 -11.32 4.08 14.58
C TYR A 83 -12.57 3.20 14.49
N ALA A 84 -12.71 2.22 15.37
CA ALA A 84 -13.93 1.42 15.49
C ALA A 84 -15.14 2.29 15.84
N ALA A 85 -15.03 3.16 16.84
CA ALA A 85 -16.10 4.09 17.23
C ALA A 85 -16.41 5.11 16.12
N MET A 86 -15.41 5.58 15.37
CA MET A 86 -15.60 6.44 14.21
C MET A 86 -16.37 5.71 13.09
N SER A 87 -16.03 4.45 12.82
CA SER A 87 -16.75 3.61 11.86
C SER A 87 -18.20 3.39 12.28
N ASP A 88 -18.48 3.14 13.54
CA ASP A 88 -19.84 2.99 14.05
C ASP A 88 -20.66 4.29 13.87
N THR A 89 -20.03 5.44 14.10
CA THR A 89 -20.65 6.76 13.86
C THR A 89 -20.99 6.97 12.37
N ILE A 90 -20.08 6.55 11.47
CA ILE A 90 -20.31 6.61 10.02
C ILE A 90 -21.47 5.68 9.63
N ARG A 91 -21.48 4.44 10.14
CA ARG A 91 -22.54 3.45 9.87
C ARG A 91 -23.91 3.88 10.40
N ALA A 92 -23.97 4.59 11.52
CA ALA A 92 -25.22 5.17 12.01
C ALA A 92 -25.80 6.20 11.02
N ALA A 93 -24.96 6.94 10.30
CA ALA A 93 -25.38 7.91 9.28
C ALA A 93 -25.56 7.29 7.88
N PHE A 94 -24.87 6.18 7.59
CA PHE A 94 -24.87 5.45 6.32
C PHE A 94 -24.96 3.94 6.60
N PRO A 95 -26.17 3.37 6.73
CA PRO A 95 -26.34 1.97 7.15
C PRO A 95 -25.65 0.92 6.27
N GLN A 96 -25.41 1.24 4.98
CA GLN A 96 -24.69 0.39 4.02
C GLN A 96 -23.18 0.44 4.20
N ALA A 97 -22.65 1.43 4.93
CA ALA A 97 -21.20 1.58 5.10
C ALA A 97 -20.58 0.30 5.69
N PRO A 98 -19.40 -0.10 5.23
CA PRO A 98 -18.75 -1.31 5.71
C PRO A 98 -18.43 -1.22 7.21
N LYS A 99 -18.37 -2.37 7.86
CA LYS A 99 -17.84 -2.46 9.22
C LYS A 99 -16.36 -2.08 9.24
N PHE A 100 -15.90 -1.62 10.40
CA PHE A 100 -14.48 -1.40 10.61
C PHE A 100 -13.69 -2.69 10.41
N ALA A 101 -12.79 -2.67 9.42
CA ALA A 101 -12.03 -3.83 9.01
C ALA A 101 -10.59 -3.88 9.58
N GLY A 102 -10.26 -2.95 10.47
CA GLY A 102 -8.91 -2.77 11.02
C GLY A 102 -8.22 -1.52 10.42
N LEU A 103 -7.04 -1.23 10.95
CA LEU A 103 -6.17 -0.17 10.47
C LEU A 103 -5.22 -0.69 9.40
N GLY A 104 -4.60 0.20 8.64
CA GLY A 104 -3.56 -0.17 7.69
C GLY A 104 -2.26 -0.65 8.35
N MET A 105 -1.43 -1.26 7.54
CA MET A 105 -0.09 -1.68 7.90
C MET A 105 0.84 -1.59 6.68
N GLU A 106 2.11 -1.41 6.93
CA GLU A 106 3.16 -1.47 5.93
C GLU A 106 3.93 -2.80 6.01
N GLY A 107 4.73 -3.09 4.99
CA GLY A 107 5.55 -4.29 4.95
C GLY A 107 6.73 -4.27 5.93
N PRO A 108 7.47 -5.38 6.00
CA PRO A 108 8.52 -5.57 7.00
C PRO A 108 9.60 -4.50 6.98
N LEU A 109 10.09 -4.11 5.80
CA LEU A 109 11.19 -3.14 5.67
C LEU A 109 10.70 -1.74 6.02
N THR A 110 9.55 -1.33 5.48
CA THR A 110 8.93 -0.03 5.77
C THR A 110 8.61 0.08 7.26
N SER A 111 7.98 -0.94 7.83
CA SER A 111 7.64 -0.93 9.26
C SER A 111 8.89 -0.92 10.15
N ALA A 112 9.92 -1.67 9.81
CA ALA A 112 11.17 -1.69 10.57
C ALA A 112 11.88 -0.32 10.53
N ALA A 113 12.00 0.26 9.34
CA ALA A 113 12.61 1.58 9.18
C ALA A 113 11.83 2.68 9.90
N LEU A 114 10.51 2.64 9.88
CA LEU A 114 9.67 3.63 10.57
C LEU A 114 9.70 3.47 12.10
N LEU A 115 9.74 2.24 12.62
CA LEU A 115 9.80 1.99 14.07
C LEU A 115 11.14 2.43 14.66
N ARG A 116 12.26 2.10 13.99
CA ARG A 116 13.64 2.34 14.43
C ARG A 116 14.16 3.73 14.02
N GLY A 117 13.64 4.27 12.95
CA GLY A 117 14.14 5.49 12.31
C GLY A 117 15.19 5.20 11.23
N GLN A 118 15.76 6.28 10.69
CA GLN A 118 16.68 6.19 9.52
C GLN A 118 17.98 5.43 9.84
N ASP A 119 18.40 5.39 11.08
CA ASP A 119 19.59 4.63 11.51
C ASP A 119 19.44 3.12 11.26
N PHE A 120 18.21 2.61 11.07
CA PHE A 120 17.98 1.24 10.63
C PHE A 120 18.82 0.84 9.40
N TYR A 121 19.05 1.76 8.48
CA TYR A 121 19.88 1.48 7.29
C TYR A 121 21.37 1.40 7.60
N LEU A 122 21.85 2.04 8.66
CA LEU A 122 23.21 1.86 9.18
C LEU A 122 23.29 0.53 9.93
N ASP A 123 22.28 0.24 10.77
CA ASP A 123 22.19 -1.03 11.50
C ASP A 123 22.27 -2.24 10.54
N LEU A 124 21.66 -2.16 9.33
CA LEU A 124 21.75 -3.21 8.31
C LEU A 124 23.19 -3.51 7.85
N LEU A 125 24.06 -2.51 7.90
CA LEU A 125 25.47 -2.65 7.50
C LEU A 125 26.33 -3.09 8.68
N ASP A 126 26.08 -2.53 9.86
CA ASP A 126 26.91 -2.70 11.05
C ASP A 126 26.56 -3.97 11.84
N GLU A 127 25.26 -4.33 11.90
CA GLU A 127 24.72 -5.46 12.68
C GLU A 127 23.75 -6.33 11.84
N PRO A 128 24.18 -6.89 10.69
CA PRO A 128 23.28 -7.54 9.73
C PRO A 128 22.51 -8.75 10.30
N GLU A 129 23.12 -9.54 11.17
CA GLU A 129 22.46 -10.72 11.79
C GLU A 129 21.36 -10.27 12.77
N LYS A 130 21.63 -9.22 13.55
CA LYS A 130 20.66 -8.66 14.49
C LYS A 130 19.51 -7.97 13.74
N CYS A 131 19.81 -7.33 12.60
CA CYS A 131 18.78 -6.80 11.72
C CYS A 131 17.90 -7.90 11.11
N ALA A 132 18.47 -9.06 10.80
CA ALA A 132 17.68 -10.21 10.35
C ALA A 132 16.73 -10.72 11.44
N GLU A 133 17.15 -10.75 12.70
CA GLU A 133 16.29 -11.05 13.85
C GLU A 133 15.16 -10.01 13.98
N TYR A 134 15.51 -8.73 13.95
CA TYR A 134 14.55 -7.62 14.02
C TYR A 134 13.50 -7.71 12.91
N LEU A 135 13.90 -7.90 11.66
CA LEU A 135 13.01 -8.06 10.52
C LEU A 135 12.10 -9.29 10.64
N SER A 136 12.62 -10.41 11.18
CA SER A 136 11.83 -11.61 11.46
C SER A 136 10.74 -11.34 12.50
N LEU A 137 11.07 -10.64 13.58
CA LEU A 137 10.13 -10.24 14.63
C LEU A 137 9.08 -9.26 14.11
N MET A 138 9.49 -8.25 13.35
CA MET A 138 8.59 -7.28 12.72
C MET A 138 7.61 -7.99 11.78
N THR A 139 8.11 -8.88 10.93
CA THR A 139 7.26 -9.68 10.04
C THR A 139 6.26 -10.52 10.83
N GLY A 140 6.71 -11.14 11.92
CA GLY A 140 5.83 -11.90 12.83
C GLY A 140 4.73 -11.03 13.45
N SER A 141 5.07 -9.83 13.90
CA SER A 141 4.11 -8.87 14.46
C SER A 141 3.06 -8.43 13.43
N ILE A 142 3.48 -8.11 12.21
CA ILE A 142 2.58 -7.76 11.09
C ILE A 142 1.63 -8.94 10.78
N VAL A 143 2.14 -10.15 10.72
CA VAL A 143 1.34 -11.36 10.47
C VAL A 143 0.28 -11.56 11.56
N GLU A 144 0.66 -11.43 12.84
CA GLU A 144 -0.30 -11.54 13.95
C GLU A 144 -1.34 -10.42 13.92
N TYR A 145 -0.93 -9.18 13.61
CA TYR A 145 -1.86 -8.07 13.42
C TYR A 145 -2.90 -8.38 12.34
N LEU A 146 -2.48 -8.88 11.17
CA LEU A 146 -3.38 -9.22 10.07
C LEU A 146 -4.29 -10.39 10.41
N LYS A 147 -3.79 -11.43 11.11
CA LYS A 147 -4.61 -12.55 11.59
C LYS A 147 -5.69 -12.08 12.57
N GLN A 148 -5.33 -11.20 13.52
CA GLN A 148 -6.31 -10.61 14.43
C GLN A 148 -7.35 -9.77 13.69
N THR A 149 -6.92 -8.95 12.73
CA THR A 149 -7.81 -8.17 11.87
C THR A 149 -8.80 -9.06 11.13
N ARG A 150 -8.33 -10.15 10.54
CA ARG A 150 -9.20 -11.14 9.86
C ARG A 150 -10.17 -11.80 10.84
N ARG A 151 -9.71 -12.19 12.03
CA ARG A 151 -10.54 -12.79 13.09
C ARG A 151 -11.66 -11.86 13.54
N VAL A 152 -11.38 -10.60 13.78
CA VAL A 152 -12.38 -9.58 14.14
C VAL A 152 -13.42 -9.42 13.02
N ASN A 153 -13.04 -9.63 11.77
CA ASN A 153 -13.93 -9.57 10.60
C ASN A 153 -14.62 -10.90 10.27
N GLY A 154 -14.47 -11.92 11.10
CA GLY A 154 -15.04 -13.24 10.83
C GLY A 154 -14.43 -13.97 9.63
N GLN A 155 -13.21 -13.58 9.24
CA GLN A 155 -12.47 -14.18 8.13
C GLN A 155 -11.46 -15.22 8.63
N PRO A 156 -11.10 -16.22 7.81
CA PRO A 156 -10.04 -17.16 8.15
C PRO A 156 -8.69 -16.42 8.33
N GLU A 157 -7.97 -16.72 9.40
CA GLU A 157 -6.63 -16.16 9.65
C GLU A 157 -5.65 -16.52 8.54
N TYR A 158 -5.79 -17.71 7.98
CA TYR A 158 -5.01 -18.21 6.86
C TYR A 158 -5.91 -18.34 5.61
N SER A 159 -5.56 -17.67 4.54
CA SER A 159 -6.39 -17.54 3.34
C SER A 159 -6.02 -18.58 2.28
N ALA A 160 -7.01 -19.06 1.51
CA ALA A 160 -6.77 -19.76 0.25
C ALA A 160 -6.60 -18.78 -0.94
N GLY A 161 -6.96 -17.52 -0.76
CA GLY A 161 -6.85 -16.46 -1.78
C GLY A 161 -5.47 -15.81 -1.83
N GLY A 162 -5.28 -14.95 -2.83
CA GLY A 162 -4.07 -14.14 -2.96
C GLY A 162 -3.88 -13.15 -1.80
N VAL A 163 -2.64 -12.72 -1.60
CA VAL A 163 -2.26 -11.72 -0.61
C VAL A 163 -1.34 -10.69 -1.26
N GLY A 164 -1.59 -9.41 -0.95
CA GLY A 164 -0.74 -8.28 -1.33
C GLY A 164 0.15 -7.83 -0.18
N LEU A 165 1.22 -7.15 -0.52
CA LEU A 165 2.14 -6.47 0.38
C LEU A 165 2.42 -5.07 -0.15
N CYS A 166 2.47 -4.07 0.74
CA CYS A 166 2.99 -2.75 0.46
C CYS A 166 4.26 -2.57 1.30
N ASP A 167 5.42 -2.33 0.65
CA ASP A 167 6.72 -2.27 1.36
C ASP A 167 7.71 -1.35 0.63
N ASP A 168 7.39 -0.05 0.59
CA ASP A 168 8.08 0.93 -0.26
C ASP A 168 9.53 1.17 0.14
N LEU A 169 9.81 1.18 1.45
CA LEU A 169 11.16 1.42 1.95
C LEU A 169 12.12 0.24 1.73
N ALA A 170 11.63 -0.91 1.24
CA ALA A 170 12.49 -1.96 0.72
C ALA A 170 13.37 -1.47 -0.46
N SER A 171 12.92 -0.46 -1.20
CA SER A 171 13.68 0.19 -2.27
C SER A 171 14.97 0.88 -1.80
N MET A 172 15.08 1.19 -0.50
CA MET A 172 16.28 1.80 0.11
C MET A 172 17.35 0.77 0.47
N VAL A 173 17.00 -0.52 0.50
CA VAL A 173 17.98 -1.60 0.76
C VAL A 173 18.75 -1.89 -0.54
N PRO A 174 20.09 -1.86 -0.53
CA PRO A 174 20.90 -2.16 -1.72
C PRO A 174 20.53 -3.51 -2.34
N PRO A 175 20.48 -3.65 -3.68
CA PRO A 175 20.13 -4.91 -4.36
C PRO A 175 20.97 -6.10 -3.89
N SER A 176 22.24 -5.88 -3.58
CA SER A 176 23.15 -6.94 -3.08
C SER A 176 22.75 -7.54 -1.73
N MET A 177 21.93 -6.84 -0.95
CA MET A 177 21.44 -7.29 0.35
C MET A 177 20.04 -7.90 0.30
N TRP A 178 19.36 -7.88 -0.86
CA TRP A 178 17.97 -8.33 -0.97
C TRP A 178 17.80 -9.82 -0.67
N ASP A 179 18.75 -10.66 -1.07
CA ASP A 179 18.68 -12.11 -0.80
C ASP A 179 18.66 -12.43 0.71
N THR A 180 19.25 -11.58 1.53
CA THR A 180 19.36 -11.78 2.98
C THR A 180 18.38 -10.93 3.81
N HIS A 181 18.04 -9.72 3.36
CA HIS A 181 17.28 -8.76 4.18
C HIS A 181 15.92 -8.37 3.62
N VAL A 182 15.53 -8.82 2.43
CA VAL A 182 14.18 -8.54 1.87
C VAL A 182 13.46 -9.84 1.54
N VAL A 183 14.02 -10.66 0.66
CA VAL A 183 13.40 -11.88 0.13
C VAL A 183 12.94 -12.85 1.22
N PRO A 184 13.73 -13.16 2.29
CA PRO A 184 13.30 -14.08 3.33
C PRO A 184 12.06 -13.60 4.08
N PHE A 185 11.98 -12.30 4.38
CA PHE A 185 10.90 -11.72 5.19
C PHE A 185 9.62 -11.53 4.38
N TRP A 186 9.69 -11.17 3.10
CA TRP A 186 8.56 -11.21 2.20
C TRP A 186 8.01 -12.63 2.07
N ARG A 187 8.87 -13.64 1.91
CA ARG A 187 8.43 -15.05 1.91
C ARG A 187 7.81 -15.49 3.23
N GLN A 188 8.37 -15.06 4.37
CA GLN A 188 7.80 -15.31 5.69
C GLN A 188 6.39 -14.73 5.79
N TYR A 189 6.21 -13.47 5.38
CA TYR A 189 4.91 -12.79 5.36
C TYR A 189 3.87 -13.58 4.57
N TYR A 190 4.13 -13.86 3.30
CA TYR A 190 3.15 -14.54 2.45
C TYR A 190 2.84 -15.95 2.93
N ARG A 191 3.85 -16.76 3.25
CA ARG A 191 3.67 -18.14 3.71
C ARG A 191 2.89 -18.24 5.02
N SER A 192 2.96 -17.20 5.86
CA SER A 192 2.25 -17.14 7.14
C SER A 192 0.78 -16.75 6.99
N LEU A 193 0.37 -16.22 5.82
CA LEU A 193 -0.96 -15.64 5.58
C LEU A 193 -1.79 -16.38 4.53
N THR A 194 -1.16 -17.15 3.63
CA THR A 194 -1.90 -17.79 2.53
C THR A 194 -1.22 -19.08 2.02
N SER A 195 -2.05 -20.04 1.60
CA SER A 195 -1.62 -21.21 0.81
C SER A 195 -1.50 -20.92 -0.68
N SER A 196 -2.10 -19.82 -1.15
CA SER A 196 -2.04 -19.40 -2.55
C SER A 196 -0.62 -18.98 -2.93
N LYS A 197 -0.30 -19.15 -4.23
CA LYS A 197 0.90 -18.56 -4.85
C LYS A 197 0.61 -17.22 -5.53
N ASN A 198 -0.60 -16.70 -5.41
CA ASN A 198 -0.97 -15.40 -5.95
C ASN A 198 -0.49 -14.29 -4.98
N TRP A 199 0.82 -13.99 -5.05
CA TRP A 199 1.50 -13.00 -4.24
C TRP A 199 1.76 -11.75 -5.07
N SER A 200 1.26 -10.62 -4.62
CA SER A 200 1.47 -9.32 -5.26
C SER A 200 2.20 -8.36 -4.33
N VAL A 201 3.00 -7.47 -4.90
CA VAL A 201 3.69 -6.43 -4.13
C VAL A 201 3.47 -5.06 -4.76
N HIS A 202 3.21 -4.09 -3.89
CA HIS A 202 3.38 -2.67 -4.15
C HIS A 202 4.70 -2.24 -3.51
N CYS A 203 5.60 -1.69 -4.32
CA CYS A 203 6.88 -1.17 -3.84
C CYS A 203 7.34 -0.07 -4.79
N GLU A 204 7.36 1.14 -4.29
CA GLU A 204 7.75 2.33 -5.05
C GLU A 204 9.28 2.49 -5.12
N ALA A 205 9.71 3.32 -6.05
CA ALA A 205 11.11 3.78 -6.19
C ALA A 205 12.18 2.68 -6.35
N LEU A 206 11.82 1.47 -6.78
CA LEU A 206 12.80 0.44 -7.11
C LEU A 206 13.74 0.90 -8.24
N TYR A 207 14.95 0.36 -8.23
CA TYR A 207 15.88 0.41 -9.37
C TYR A 207 15.71 -0.82 -10.25
N PRO A 208 16.11 -0.78 -11.53
CA PRO A 208 16.09 -1.98 -12.38
C PRO A 208 16.82 -3.19 -11.77
N ALA A 209 17.90 -2.95 -11.02
CA ALA A 209 18.67 -4.01 -10.35
C ALA A 209 17.89 -4.75 -9.23
N HIS A 210 16.80 -4.18 -8.71
CA HIS A 210 15.94 -4.85 -7.72
C HIS A 210 14.95 -5.84 -8.38
N LEU A 211 14.54 -5.59 -9.62
CA LEU A 211 13.44 -6.31 -10.27
C LEU A 211 13.63 -7.84 -10.35
N PRO A 212 14.84 -8.39 -10.59
CA PRO A 212 15.05 -9.83 -10.57
C PRO A 212 14.72 -10.50 -9.22
N TYR A 213 14.82 -9.76 -8.12
CA TYR A 213 14.53 -10.27 -6.77
C TYR A 213 13.03 -10.46 -6.51
N LEU A 214 12.17 -9.77 -7.24
CA LEU A 214 10.71 -9.98 -7.15
C LEU A 214 10.37 -11.44 -7.46
N ARG A 215 10.91 -12.00 -8.55
CA ARG A 215 10.73 -13.42 -8.88
C ARG A 215 11.33 -14.33 -7.82
N LYS A 216 12.52 -14.01 -7.32
CA LYS A 216 13.15 -14.75 -6.21
C LYS A 216 12.25 -14.75 -4.95
N ALA A 217 11.58 -13.64 -4.64
CA ALA A 217 10.64 -13.57 -3.52
C ALA A 217 9.35 -14.40 -3.75
N GLY A 218 9.06 -14.79 -4.99
CA GLY A 218 7.85 -15.52 -5.38
C GLY A 218 6.69 -14.62 -5.79
N ILE A 219 6.98 -13.35 -6.05
CA ILE A 219 6.00 -12.36 -6.52
C ILE A 219 5.57 -12.72 -7.95
N ILE A 220 4.27 -12.66 -8.21
CA ILE A 220 3.69 -12.89 -9.54
C ILE A 220 2.99 -11.66 -10.12
N ARG A 221 2.85 -10.60 -9.35
CA ARG A 221 2.30 -9.31 -9.78
C ARG A 221 2.99 -8.17 -9.06
N TYR A 222 3.42 -7.16 -9.81
CA TYR A 222 4.14 -6.01 -9.29
C TYR A 222 3.39 -4.71 -9.59
N GLN A 223 3.35 -3.82 -8.61
CA GLN A 223 2.83 -2.47 -8.75
C GLN A 223 3.91 -1.45 -8.40
N PRO A 224 4.56 -0.87 -9.42
CA PRO A 224 5.64 0.10 -9.23
C PRO A 224 5.17 1.48 -8.76
N SER A 225 3.90 1.87 -9.04
CA SER A 225 3.33 3.19 -8.72
C SER A 225 4.32 4.34 -9.03
N VAL A 226 4.73 5.13 -8.02
CA VAL A 226 5.68 6.24 -8.21
C VAL A 226 7.12 5.71 -8.21
N SER A 227 7.65 5.43 -9.39
CA SER A 227 9.00 4.87 -9.56
C SER A 227 9.78 5.63 -10.64
N PRO A 228 10.34 6.80 -10.31
CA PRO A 228 10.94 7.70 -11.30
C PRO A 228 12.19 7.12 -12.00
N ARG A 229 12.78 6.04 -11.44
CA ARG A 229 13.95 5.34 -12.01
C ARG A 229 13.58 4.19 -12.93
N LEU A 230 12.28 3.85 -13.02
CA LEU A 230 11.79 2.80 -13.89
C LEU A 230 11.19 3.39 -15.16
N THR A 231 11.46 2.74 -16.29
CA THR A 231 10.80 2.94 -17.57
C THR A 231 10.19 1.61 -18.01
N LEU A 232 9.20 1.64 -18.90
CA LEU A 232 8.59 0.41 -19.44
C LEU A 232 9.66 -0.53 -20.01
N GLU A 233 10.64 0.03 -20.72
CA GLU A 233 11.75 -0.72 -21.31
C GLU A 233 12.59 -1.43 -20.24
N ASN A 234 13.06 -0.69 -19.21
CA ASN A 234 13.92 -1.29 -18.21
C ASN A 234 13.19 -2.25 -17.26
N VAL A 235 11.89 -2.07 -17.03
CA VAL A 235 11.10 -3.06 -16.28
C VAL A 235 11.03 -4.36 -17.10
N ARG A 236 10.68 -4.30 -18.37
CA ARG A 236 10.60 -5.49 -19.22
C ARG A 236 11.93 -6.19 -19.45
N ALA A 237 13.02 -5.44 -19.48
CA ALA A 237 14.36 -6.02 -19.60
C ALA A 237 14.82 -6.77 -18.34
N ASN A 238 14.24 -6.49 -17.18
CA ASN A 238 14.71 -7.01 -15.89
C ASN A 238 13.70 -7.92 -15.15
N THR A 239 12.44 -8.00 -15.62
CA THR A 239 11.45 -8.92 -15.06
C THR A 239 10.41 -9.33 -16.10
N ASP A 240 9.90 -10.55 -15.98
CA ASP A 240 8.78 -11.10 -16.75
C ASP A 240 7.46 -11.09 -15.93
N ILE A 241 7.49 -10.51 -14.73
CA ILE A 241 6.31 -10.43 -13.85
C ILE A 241 5.33 -9.41 -14.43
N PRO A 242 4.02 -9.74 -14.53
CA PRO A 242 2.98 -8.78 -14.86
C PRO A 242 3.01 -7.59 -13.93
N PHE A 243 2.88 -6.38 -14.48
CA PHE A 243 2.94 -5.14 -13.69
C PHE A 243 1.91 -4.11 -14.16
N ASP A 244 1.55 -3.21 -13.25
CA ASP A 244 0.70 -2.06 -13.51
C ASP A 244 1.57 -0.87 -13.95
N TRP A 245 0.99 0.12 -14.64
CA TRP A 245 1.71 1.35 -14.98
C TRP A 245 0.88 2.59 -14.67
N LEU A 246 1.51 3.56 -14.01
CA LEU A 246 0.86 4.78 -13.56
C LEU A 246 1.11 5.94 -14.51
N LEU A 247 0.05 6.55 -15.04
CA LEU A 247 0.10 7.89 -15.59
C LEU A 247 0.00 8.90 -14.42
N TYR A 248 1.06 9.67 -14.22
CA TYR A 248 1.08 10.64 -13.14
C TYR A 248 0.01 11.72 -13.31
N ALA A 249 -0.65 12.07 -12.22
CA ALA A 249 -1.74 13.02 -12.17
C ALA A 249 -1.37 14.41 -12.74
N TYR A 250 -0.14 14.87 -12.51
CA TYR A 250 0.33 16.14 -13.06
C TYR A 250 0.50 16.13 -14.58
N ARG A 251 0.69 14.95 -15.20
CA ARG A 251 0.77 14.83 -16.65
C ARG A 251 -0.60 14.84 -17.30
N ILE A 252 -1.53 14.04 -16.77
CA ILE A 252 -2.85 13.88 -17.39
C ILE A 252 -3.64 15.18 -17.42
N THR A 253 -3.42 16.10 -16.48
CA THR A 253 -4.09 17.41 -16.45
C THR A 253 -3.80 18.27 -17.67
N ASP A 254 -2.65 18.07 -18.32
CA ASP A 254 -2.22 18.85 -19.47
C ASP A 254 -2.40 18.11 -20.80
N MET A 255 -2.82 16.83 -20.77
CA MET A 255 -3.01 16.02 -21.97
C MET A 255 -4.38 16.27 -22.61
N THR A 256 -4.40 16.21 -23.93
CA THR A 256 -5.64 16.12 -24.73
C THR A 256 -6.24 14.70 -24.65
N ASP A 257 -7.50 14.54 -25.03
CA ASP A 257 -8.15 13.23 -25.08
C ASP A 257 -7.42 12.24 -25.99
N ALA A 258 -6.91 12.74 -27.14
CA ALA A 258 -6.13 11.93 -28.06
C ALA A 258 -4.80 11.46 -27.46
N GLU A 259 -4.10 12.31 -26.71
CA GLU A 259 -2.84 11.95 -26.02
C GLU A 259 -3.07 10.96 -24.90
N ILE A 260 -4.17 11.09 -24.15
CA ILE A 260 -4.56 10.11 -23.11
C ILE A 260 -4.80 8.74 -23.77
N ALA A 261 -5.57 8.71 -24.87
CA ALA A 261 -5.85 7.50 -25.60
C ALA A 261 -4.58 6.86 -26.17
N ALA A 262 -3.72 7.65 -26.80
CA ALA A 262 -2.44 7.18 -27.36
C ALA A 262 -1.52 6.61 -26.27
N TRP A 263 -1.44 7.28 -25.10
CA TRP A 263 -0.65 6.79 -23.97
C TRP A 263 -1.15 5.43 -23.46
N GLN A 264 -2.47 5.22 -23.40
CA GLN A 264 -3.04 3.94 -23.00
C GLN A 264 -2.70 2.85 -24.03
N ASP A 265 -2.88 3.14 -25.34
CA ASP A 265 -2.57 2.20 -26.43
C ASP A 265 -1.09 1.79 -26.41
N GLU A 266 -0.17 2.75 -26.34
CA GLU A 266 1.27 2.51 -26.30
C GLU A 266 1.70 1.71 -25.08
N THR A 267 1.13 2.05 -23.91
CA THR A 267 1.46 1.39 -22.64
C THR A 267 0.99 -0.07 -22.64
N LEU A 268 -0.22 -0.35 -23.13
CA LEU A 268 -0.73 -1.72 -23.25
C LEU A 268 0.02 -2.51 -24.32
N ALA A 269 0.33 -1.89 -25.47
CA ALA A 269 1.17 -2.52 -26.51
C ALA A 269 2.56 -2.87 -25.99
N ALA A 270 3.09 -2.09 -25.04
CA ALA A 270 4.32 -2.41 -24.34
C ALA A 270 4.17 -3.58 -23.33
N GLY A 271 2.98 -4.18 -23.17
CA GLY A 271 2.75 -5.40 -22.37
C GLY A 271 2.46 -5.14 -20.91
N VAL A 272 2.06 -3.93 -20.54
CA VAL A 272 1.51 -3.63 -19.22
C VAL A 272 0.16 -4.31 -19.05
N THR A 273 -0.13 -4.85 -17.88
CA THR A 273 -1.36 -5.61 -17.63
C THR A 273 -2.48 -4.79 -16.96
N SER A 274 -2.15 -3.62 -16.43
CA SER A 274 -3.14 -2.73 -15.80
C SER A 274 -2.65 -1.28 -15.86
N LEU A 275 -3.55 -0.40 -16.29
CA LEU A 275 -3.29 1.04 -16.33
C LEU A 275 -3.86 1.71 -15.10
N ARG A 276 -3.14 2.69 -14.59
CA ARG A 276 -3.56 3.49 -13.45
C ARG A 276 -3.37 4.97 -13.72
N THR A 277 -4.21 5.77 -13.10
CA THR A 277 -3.98 7.20 -12.89
C THR A 277 -4.55 7.61 -11.54
N GLN A 278 -4.14 8.76 -11.06
CA GLN A 278 -4.62 9.34 -9.81
C GLN A 278 -5.04 10.78 -10.05
N PHE A 279 -6.13 11.20 -9.46
CA PHE A 279 -6.58 12.58 -9.48
C PHE A 279 -6.58 13.11 -8.05
N GLY A 280 -5.71 14.06 -7.81
CA GLY A 280 -5.60 14.75 -6.54
C GLY A 280 -6.45 16.02 -6.49
N ARG A 281 -6.49 16.64 -5.31
CA ARG A 281 -7.16 17.91 -5.05
C ARG A 281 -6.80 18.99 -6.06
N PHE A 282 -5.53 19.06 -6.49
CA PHE A 282 -5.08 20.05 -7.47
C PHE A 282 -5.81 19.96 -8.82
N ALA A 283 -6.19 18.78 -9.29
CA ALA A 283 -6.94 18.61 -10.54
C ALA A 283 -8.37 19.17 -10.42
N ILE A 284 -8.98 19.04 -9.23
CA ILE A 284 -10.28 19.62 -8.91
C ILE A 284 -10.18 21.14 -8.90
N GLU A 285 -9.19 21.69 -8.20
CA GLU A 285 -8.94 23.14 -8.09
C GLU A 285 -8.56 23.78 -9.42
N ALA A 286 -7.89 23.04 -10.30
CA ALA A 286 -7.57 23.48 -11.66
C ALA A 286 -8.74 23.33 -12.65
N GLY A 287 -9.92 22.81 -12.23
CA GLY A 287 -11.07 22.61 -13.11
C GLY A 287 -10.86 21.51 -14.17
N LYS A 288 -9.98 20.52 -13.91
CA LYS A 288 -9.55 19.47 -14.85
C LYS A 288 -10.28 18.13 -14.64
N LEU A 289 -11.48 18.14 -14.12
CA LEU A 289 -12.28 16.93 -13.88
C LEU A 289 -12.65 16.20 -15.18
N ASP A 290 -12.76 16.93 -16.27
CA ASP A 290 -13.00 16.38 -17.61
C ASP A 290 -11.92 15.37 -18.03
N ARG A 291 -10.69 15.49 -17.51
CA ARG A 291 -9.60 14.54 -17.77
C ARG A 291 -9.88 13.15 -17.18
N ILE A 292 -10.67 13.07 -16.10
CA ILE A 292 -11.14 11.79 -15.54
C ILE A 292 -12.07 11.11 -16.54
N SER A 293 -13.04 11.85 -17.08
CA SER A 293 -13.96 11.33 -18.08
C SER A 293 -13.22 10.89 -19.34
N ALA A 294 -12.27 11.69 -19.82
CA ALA A 294 -11.43 11.32 -20.97
C ALA A 294 -10.63 10.03 -20.72
N TRP A 295 -10.06 9.86 -19.52
CA TRP A 295 -9.35 8.64 -19.13
C TRP A 295 -10.26 7.42 -19.16
N VAL A 296 -11.46 7.51 -18.56
CA VAL A 296 -12.43 6.41 -18.51
C VAL A 296 -12.91 6.06 -19.91
N SER A 297 -13.32 7.06 -20.71
CA SER A 297 -13.79 6.86 -22.08
C SER A 297 -12.71 6.21 -22.96
N ALA A 298 -11.45 6.61 -22.83
CA ALA A 298 -10.36 5.98 -23.54
C ALA A 298 -10.15 4.52 -23.12
N ALA A 299 -10.37 4.18 -21.82
CA ALA A 299 -10.20 2.84 -21.28
C ALA A 299 -11.34 1.87 -21.66
N GLU A 300 -12.55 2.38 -22.00
CA GLU A 300 -13.71 1.55 -22.39
C GLU A 300 -13.40 0.65 -23.59
N ARG A 301 -12.49 1.06 -24.48
CA ARG A 301 -12.04 0.27 -25.63
C ARG A 301 -11.41 -1.08 -25.26
N TYR A 302 -10.94 -1.21 -24.01
CA TYR A 302 -10.27 -2.39 -23.48
C TYR A 302 -11.14 -3.18 -22.50
N ARG A 303 -12.40 -2.76 -22.35
CA ARG A 303 -13.35 -3.45 -21.48
C ARG A 303 -13.61 -4.83 -22.07
N VAL A 304 -13.17 -5.87 -21.37
CA VAL A 304 -13.55 -7.24 -21.72
C VAL A 304 -15.03 -7.40 -21.36
N SER A 305 -15.88 -7.68 -22.34
CA SER A 305 -17.26 -8.08 -22.07
C SER A 305 -17.24 -9.44 -21.38
N ASP A 306 -17.82 -9.51 -20.18
CA ASP A 306 -18.01 -10.75 -19.44
C ASP A 306 -18.83 -11.78 -20.22
#